data_15224044adb37b8ac896c1e06a0ea5f3
#
_entry.id   15224044adb37b8ac896c1e06a0ea5f3
#
_cell.length_a   1.000
_cell.length_b   1.000
_cell.length_c   1.000
_cell.angle_alpha   90.00
_cell.angle_beta   90.00
_cell.angle_gamma   90.00
#
_symmetry.space_group_name_H-M   'P 1'
#
loop_
_entity.id
_entity.type
_entity.pdbx_description
1 polymer ?
#
loop_
_entity_poly.entity_id
_entity_poly.type
_entity_poly.pdbx_seq_one_letter_code
_entity_poly.pdbx_strand_id
1 'polypeptide(L)'
;AKIPPKFVGLQHIAIKVHDIELARRFYTEILGFTITENYKPGEIPDFPFGLCFMRCTELHHDVNLVYWPKGEVTSDEQRSFDSMQVGVHHFALQVENRNVLEAWKSHLESNDIEIFYGPAIHSPTHPEGDGLWGENHALYISDPSGNCIEIFCDMAPMDPYTNRVNEKWFRDRLSRDGDNPTDYDPPQAGKVD
;
A
#
# COMPACT_ATOMS: atom_id res chain seq x y z
N ALA A 1 -20.10 -24.82 14.29
CA ALA A 1 -19.38 -24.41 13.08
C ALA A 1 -17.93 -24.86 13.20
N LYS A 2 -17.33 -25.40 12.13
CA LYS A 2 -15.91 -25.74 12.12
C LYS A 2 -15.09 -24.44 12.10
N ILE A 3 -14.14 -24.31 13.01
CA ILE A 3 -13.21 -23.18 13.03
C ILE A 3 -12.29 -23.31 11.79
N PRO A 4 -12.23 -22.31 10.89
CA PRO A 4 -11.36 -22.37 9.73
C PRO A 4 -9.88 -22.36 10.16
N PRO A 5 -8.98 -22.95 9.38
CA PRO A 5 -7.54 -22.80 9.58
C PRO A 5 -7.12 -21.33 9.53
N LYS A 6 -6.05 -20.98 10.25
CA LYS A 6 -5.52 -19.63 10.30
C LYS A 6 -4.56 -19.37 9.13
N PHE A 7 -4.65 -18.20 8.54
CA PHE A 7 -3.61 -17.68 7.66
C PHE A 7 -2.45 -17.10 8.48
N VAL A 8 -1.23 -17.13 7.93
CA VAL A 8 -0.07 -16.43 8.52
C VAL A 8 -0.16 -14.93 8.24
N GLY A 9 -0.62 -14.57 7.06
CA GLY A 9 -0.80 -13.18 6.64
C GLY A 9 -1.05 -13.06 5.14
N LEU A 10 -1.21 -11.83 4.67
CA LEU A 10 -1.17 -11.49 3.26
C LEU A 10 0.30 -11.31 2.87
N GLN A 11 0.78 -12.06 1.85
CA GLN A 11 2.19 -12.06 1.51
C GLN A 11 2.50 -11.24 0.25
N HIS A 12 1.77 -11.41 -0.84
CA HIS A 12 2.03 -10.70 -2.09
C HIS A 12 0.75 -10.29 -2.80
N ILE A 13 0.90 -9.39 -3.76
CA ILE A 13 -0.16 -8.97 -4.67
C ILE A 13 0.30 -9.13 -6.13
N ALA A 14 -0.60 -9.59 -7.00
CA ALA A 14 -0.41 -9.57 -8.44
C ALA A 14 -1.33 -8.51 -9.06
N ILE A 15 -0.75 -7.59 -9.83
CA ILE A 15 -1.46 -6.47 -10.44
C ILE A 15 -1.28 -6.49 -11.96
N LYS A 16 -2.31 -6.07 -12.68
CA LYS A 16 -2.27 -5.95 -14.13
C LYS A 16 -1.74 -4.58 -14.54
N VAL A 17 -0.86 -4.55 -15.53
CA VAL A 17 -0.28 -3.32 -16.06
C VAL A 17 -0.46 -3.23 -17.57
N HIS A 18 -0.62 -2.00 -18.08
CA HIS A 18 -0.82 -1.75 -19.52
C HIS A 18 0.50 -1.81 -20.30
N ASP A 19 1.54 -1.19 -19.78
CA ASP A 19 2.86 -1.13 -20.39
C ASP A 19 3.90 -1.65 -19.39
N ILE A 20 4.45 -2.82 -19.70
CA ILE A 20 5.41 -3.49 -18.80
C ILE A 20 6.72 -2.69 -18.64
N GLU A 21 7.17 -2.01 -19.69
CA GLU A 21 8.45 -1.28 -19.63
C GLU A 21 8.29 -0.02 -18.75
N LEU A 22 7.18 0.71 -18.87
CA LEU A 22 6.87 1.84 -17.99
C LEU A 22 6.68 1.37 -16.55
N ALA A 23 5.93 0.28 -16.34
CA ALA A 23 5.70 -0.27 -15.00
C ALA A 23 7.02 -0.74 -14.36
N ARG A 24 7.86 -1.50 -15.08
CA ARG A 24 9.16 -1.95 -14.56
C ARG A 24 10.02 -0.78 -14.12
N ARG A 25 10.15 0.25 -14.95
CA ARG A 25 10.93 1.46 -14.60
C ARG A 25 10.37 2.12 -13.35
N PHE A 26 9.07 2.31 -13.28
CA PHE A 26 8.44 2.89 -12.10
C PHE A 26 8.75 2.10 -10.82
N TYR A 27 8.52 0.78 -10.84
CA TYR A 27 8.75 -0.04 -9.65
C TYR A 27 10.25 -0.18 -9.29
N THR A 28 11.15 -0.24 -10.26
CA THR A 28 12.58 -0.41 -9.99
C THR A 28 13.30 0.91 -9.73
N GLU A 29 13.07 1.93 -10.56
CA GLU A 29 13.83 3.20 -10.51
C GLU A 29 13.22 4.17 -9.50
N ILE A 30 11.87 4.21 -9.36
CA ILE A 30 11.20 5.12 -8.43
C ILE A 30 10.97 4.44 -7.08
N LEU A 31 10.35 3.25 -7.04
CA LEU A 31 10.03 2.57 -5.80
C LEU A 31 11.16 1.67 -5.25
N GLY A 32 12.23 1.46 -6.01
CA GLY A 32 13.41 0.72 -5.54
C GLY A 32 13.22 -0.79 -5.42
N PHE A 33 12.22 -1.37 -6.10
CA PHE A 33 12.02 -2.83 -6.12
C PHE A 33 13.13 -3.53 -6.92
N THR A 34 13.44 -4.75 -6.52
CA THR A 34 14.36 -5.64 -7.25
C THR A 34 13.57 -6.67 -8.04
N ILE A 35 13.80 -6.79 -9.34
CA ILE A 35 13.24 -7.86 -10.16
C ILE A 35 13.92 -9.18 -9.78
N THR A 36 13.10 -10.19 -9.46
CA THR A 36 13.55 -11.54 -9.13
C THR A 36 13.47 -12.45 -10.36
N GLU A 37 12.36 -12.41 -11.08
CA GLU A 37 12.13 -13.17 -12.30
C GLU A 37 11.28 -12.40 -13.29
N ASN A 38 11.43 -12.70 -14.58
CA ASN A 38 10.63 -12.08 -15.64
C ASN A 38 10.40 -13.07 -16.78
N TYR A 39 9.13 -13.29 -17.12
CA TYR A 39 8.67 -14.15 -18.19
C TYR A 39 7.86 -13.36 -19.20
N LYS A 40 8.17 -13.54 -20.47
CA LYS A 40 7.39 -12.92 -21.56
C LYS A 40 6.07 -13.64 -21.78
N PRO A 41 5.05 -12.98 -22.38
CA PRO A 41 3.81 -13.63 -22.77
C PRO A 41 4.09 -14.88 -23.65
N GLY A 42 3.48 -16.02 -23.27
CA GLY A 42 3.67 -17.30 -23.97
C GLY A 42 4.99 -18.03 -23.68
N GLU A 43 5.86 -17.49 -22.86
CA GLU A 43 7.12 -18.14 -22.47
C GLU A 43 6.87 -19.34 -21.53
N ILE A 44 5.88 -19.21 -20.64
CA ILE A 44 5.40 -20.32 -19.83
C ILE A 44 4.25 -21.01 -20.60
N PRO A 45 4.31 -22.33 -20.82
CA PRO A 45 3.22 -23.06 -21.49
C PRO A 45 1.86 -22.72 -20.86
N ASP A 46 0.85 -22.52 -21.70
CA ASP A 46 -0.55 -22.22 -21.33
C ASP A 46 -0.78 -20.82 -20.68
N PHE A 47 0.25 -19.99 -20.54
CA PHE A 47 0.12 -18.61 -20.04
C PHE A 47 0.23 -17.61 -21.20
N PRO A 48 -0.89 -16.98 -21.62
CA PRO A 48 -0.87 -15.98 -22.70
C PRO A 48 -0.33 -14.62 -22.23
N PHE A 49 -0.10 -14.45 -20.94
CA PHE A 49 0.41 -13.23 -20.30
C PHE A 49 1.86 -13.41 -19.83
N GLY A 50 2.55 -12.29 -19.67
CA GLY A 50 3.87 -12.23 -19.05
C GLY A 50 3.76 -11.98 -17.55
N LEU A 51 4.84 -12.30 -16.84
CA LEU A 51 4.96 -12.16 -15.39
C LEU A 51 6.29 -11.48 -15.06
N CYS A 52 6.27 -10.45 -14.23
CA CYS A 52 7.48 -9.85 -13.68
C CYS A 52 7.38 -9.83 -12.16
N PHE A 53 8.11 -10.71 -11.51
CA PHE A 53 8.18 -10.85 -10.06
C PHE A 53 9.18 -9.86 -9.49
N MET A 54 8.75 -9.09 -8.49
CA MET A 54 9.58 -8.07 -7.85
C MET A 54 9.44 -8.11 -6.33
N ARG A 55 10.49 -7.71 -5.66
CA ARG A 55 10.52 -7.69 -4.19
C ARG A 55 11.04 -6.36 -3.64
N CYS A 56 10.52 -5.94 -2.50
CA CYS A 56 11.06 -4.92 -1.62
C CYS A 56 11.48 -5.49 -0.24
N THR A 57 11.27 -6.79 -0.04
CA THR A 57 11.70 -7.55 1.15
C THR A 57 12.74 -8.61 0.78
N GLU A 58 13.10 -9.48 1.72
CA GLU A 58 13.98 -10.65 1.49
C GLU A 58 13.24 -11.85 0.86
N LEU A 59 11.93 -11.74 0.63
CA LEU A 59 11.15 -12.79 -0.01
C LEU A 59 11.37 -12.82 -1.53
N HIS A 60 10.97 -13.92 -2.18
CA HIS A 60 11.10 -14.06 -3.63
C HIS A 60 10.36 -12.96 -4.39
N HIS A 61 9.14 -12.62 -3.94
CA HIS A 61 8.37 -11.49 -4.49
C HIS A 61 7.34 -10.98 -3.50
N ASP A 62 7.06 -9.69 -3.59
CA ASP A 62 6.03 -8.98 -2.87
C ASP A 62 4.99 -8.42 -3.84
N VAL A 63 5.43 -8.05 -5.04
CA VAL A 63 4.57 -7.59 -6.14
C VAL A 63 4.90 -8.40 -7.39
N ASN A 64 3.87 -8.81 -8.13
CA ASN A 64 3.99 -9.43 -9.43
C ASN A 64 3.22 -8.60 -10.47
N LEU A 65 3.91 -8.13 -11.51
CA LEU A 65 3.26 -7.47 -12.64
C LEU A 65 2.81 -8.52 -13.64
N VAL A 66 1.53 -8.45 -14.00
CA VAL A 66 0.90 -9.31 -15.02
C VAL A 66 0.59 -8.45 -16.24
N TYR A 67 1.06 -8.86 -17.43
CA TYR A 67 0.92 -8.06 -18.64
C TYR A 67 0.68 -8.92 -19.89
N TRP A 68 0.05 -8.33 -20.89
CA TRP A 68 -0.20 -8.94 -22.19
C TRP A 68 0.65 -8.32 -23.28
N PRO A 69 0.76 -8.92 -24.46
CA PRO A 69 1.40 -8.28 -25.60
C PRO A 69 0.80 -6.89 -25.85
N LYS A 70 1.65 -5.95 -26.26
CA LYS A 70 1.24 -4.57 -26.50
C LYS A 70 0.09 -4.50 -27.50
N GLY A 71 -0.99 -3.80 -27.13
CA GLY A 71 -2.18 -3.64 -27.94
C GLY A 71 -3.29 -4.67 -27.71
N GLU A 72 -3.07 -5.69 -26.88
CA GLU A 72 -4.09 -6.68 -26.51
C GLU A 72 -4.88 -6.33 -25.25
N VAL A 73 -4.52 -5.26 -24.55
CA VAL A 73 -5.24 -4.80 -23.36
C VAL A 73 -6.53 -4.09 -23.78
N THR A 74 -7.67 -4.64 -23.39
CA THR A 74 -8.99 -4.27 -23.92
C THR A 74 -9.76 -3.24 -23.09
N SER A 75 -9.23 -2.72 -21.98
CA SER A 75 -9.91 -1.68 -21.22
C SER A 75 -9.18 -0.34 -21.34
N ASP A 76 -9.81 0.60 -22.04
CA ASP A 76 -9.39 2.02 -22.11
C ASP A 76 -9.74 2.81 -20.85
N GLU A 77 -10.40 2.18 -19.87
CA GLU A 77 -10.72 2.83 -18.60
C GLU A 77 -9.50 2.82 -17.68
N GLN A 78 -8.87 3.96 -17.57
CA GLN A 78 -7.85 4.22 -16.58
C GLN A 78 -8.47 4.03 -15.18
N ARG A 79 -7.93 3.11 -14.40
CA ARG A 79 -8.34 2.96 -13.01
C ARG A 79 -8.02 4.23 -12.25
N SER A 80 -8.95 4.66 -11.43
CA SER A 80 -8.75 5.78 -10.52
C SER A 80 -9.15 5.36 -9.10
N PHE A 81 -8.70 6.13 -8.12
CA PHE A 81 -9.06 5.93 -6.72
C PHE A 81 -10.57 5.93 -6.49
N ASP A 82 -11.30 6.74 -7.23
CA ASP A 82 -12.76 6.88 -7.13
C ASP A 82 -13.55 5.93 -8.06
N SER A 83 -12.89 5.01 -8.74
CA SER A 83 -13.55 4.08 -9.64
C SER A 83 -14.52 3.17 -8.89
N MET A 84 -15.76 3.07 -9.35
CA MET A 84 -16.78 2.16 -8.80
C MET A 84 -16.64 0.72 -9.32
N GLN A 85 -15.65 0.43 -10.16
CA GLN A 85 -15.41 -0.91 -10.66
C GLN A 85 -14.95 -1.84 -9.54
N VAL A 86 -15.52 -3.03 -9.49
CA VAL A 86 -15.10 -4.07 -8.54
C VAL A 86 -13.67 -4.50 -8.84
N GLY A 87 -12.80 -4.49 -7.84
CA GLY A 87 -11.41 -4.88 -7.96
C GLY A 87 -10.60 -4.48 -6.74
N VAL A 88 -9.28 -4.52 -6.86
CA VAL A 88 -8.38 -4.00 -5.82
C VAL A 88 -8.43 -2.47 -5.88
N HIS A 89 -8.82 -1.84 -4.78
CA HIS A 89 -8.84 -0.38 -4.67
C HIS A 89 -7.42 0.17 -4.59
N HIS A 90 -6.64 -0.30 -3.64
CA HIS A 90 -5.22 0.00 -3.49
C HIS A 90 -4.50 -1.15 -2.78
N PHE A 91 -3.19 -1.11 -2.79
CA PHE A 91 -2.34 -1.89 -1.89
C PHE A 91 -1.37 -0.95 -1.17
N ALA A 92 -0.89 -1.38 -0.01
CA ALA A 92 -0.13 -0.51 0.87
C ALA A 92 1.27 -1.04 1.14
N LEU A 93 2.24 -0.13 1.11
CA LEU A 93 3.64 -0.35 1.42
C LEU A 93 3.98 0.34 2.74
N GLN A 94 4.39 -0.43 3.73
CA GLN A 94 4.73 0.10 5.04
C GLN A 94 6.18 0.59 5.07
N VAL A 95 6.37 1.79 5.63
CA VAL A 95 7.67 2.34 5.98
C VAL A 95 7.85 2.37 7.49
N GLU A 96 9.09 2.52 7.95
CA GLU A 96 9.45 2.33 9.35
C GLU A 96 8.80 3.35 10.30
N ASN A 97 8.77 4.64 9.87
CA ASN A 97 8.26 5.72 10.70
C ASN A 97 7.96 6.97 9.86
N ARG A 98 7.47 8.03 10.52
CA ARG A 98 7.08 9.29 9.90
C ARG A 98 8.23 9.99 9.16
N ASN A 99 9.46 9.95 9.70
CA ASN A 99 10.62 10.58 9.02
C ASN A 99 10.91 9.88 7.68
N VAL A 100 10.75 8.56 7.62
CA VAL A 100 10.90 7.79 6.37
C VAL A 100 9.76 8.09 5.42
N LEU A 101 8.54 8.30 5.90
CA LEU A 101 7.40 8.70 5.06
C LEU A 101 7.63 10.09 4.43
N GLU A 102 8.14 11.06 5.19
CA GLU A 102 8.50 12.38 4.68
C GLU A 102 9.66 12.33 3.66
N ALA A 103 10.63 11.44 3.87
CA ALA A 103 11.68 11.18 2.89
C ALA A 103 11.10 10.59 1.59
N TRP A 104 10.13 9.69 1.67
CA TRP A 104 9.41 9.18 0.50
C TRP A 104 8.64 10.28 -0.22
N LYS A 105 7.92 11.14 0.52
CA LYS A 105 7.25 12.30 -0.07
C LYS A 105 8.22 13.13 -0.91
N SER A 106 9.34 13.54 -0.32
CA SER A 106 10.37 14.33 -1.00
C SER A 106 10.98 13.61 -2.22
N HIS A 107 11.18 12.30 -2.11
CA HIS A 107 11.69 11.48 -3.22
C HIS A 107 10.70 11.43 -4.39
N LEU A 108 9.43 11.21 -4.13
CA LEU A 108 8.37 11.16 -5.14
C LEU A 108 8.23 12.50 -5.85
N GLU A 109 8.17 13.60 -5.11
CA GLU A 109 8.11 14.96 -5.65
C GLU A 109 9.33 15.27 -6.54
N SER A 110 10.53 14.86 -6.14
CA SER A 110 11.76 15.05 -6.93
C SER A 110 11.84 14.24 -8.22
N ASN A 111 10.98 13.23 -8.36
CA ASN A 111 10.83 12.40 -9.56
C ASN A 111 9.54 12.70 -10.33
N ASP A 112 8.90 13.85 -10.06
CA ASP A 112 7.65 14.29 -10.71
C ASP A 112 6.50 13.25 -10.56
N ILE A 113 6.47 12.49 -9.46
CA ILE A 113 5.38 11.57 -9.14
C ILE A 113 4.33 12.33 -8.34
N GLU A 114 3.11 12.37 -8.88
CA GLU A 114 1.98 13.02 -8.22
C GLU A 114 1.54 12.24 -6.97
N ILE A 115 1.49 12.94 -5.84
CA ILE A 115 0.80 12.47 -4.63
C ILE A 115 -0.62 13.01 -4.72
N PHE A 116 -1.57 12.19 -5.16
CA PHE A 116 -2.93 12.65 -5.40
C PHE A 116 -3.79 12.76 -4.13
N TYR A 117 -3.36 12.08 -3.02
CA TYR A 117 -3.98 12.22 -1.72
C TYR A 117 -2.94 12.09 -0.60
N GLY A 118 -3.04 12.94 0.40
CA GLY A 118 -2.12 12.99 1.53
C GLY A 118 -1.05 14.10 1.38
N PRO A 119 -0.13 14.23 2.35
CA PRO A 119 -0.06 13.45 3.59
C PRO A 119 -1.35 13.50 4.41
N ALA A 120 -1.88 12.34 4.78
CA ALA A 120 -3.10 12.19 5.54
C ALA A 120 -2.83 11.51 6.89
N ILE A 121 -3.65 11.82 7.89
CA ILE A 121 -3.62 11.18 9.20
C ILE A 121 -4.94 10.44 9.37
N HIS A 122 -4.89 9.11 9.35
CA HIS A 122 -6.06 8.27 9.57
C HIS A 122 -6.27 8.09 11.07
N SER A 123 -6.87 9.10 11.71
CA SER A 123 -7.13 9.11 13.15
C SER A 123 -8.47 9.76 13.47
N PRO A 124 -9.26 9.20 14.38
CA PRO A 124 -10.48 9.84 14.86
C PRO A 124 -10.22 10.85 15.98
N THR A 125 -9.02 10.87 16.57
CA THR A 125 -8.69 11.68 17.74
C THR A 125 -7.71 12.81 17.43
N HIS A 126 -6.87 12.65 16.41
CA HIS A 126 -5.92 13.68 16.01
C HIS A 126 -6.65 14.90 15.41
N PRO A 127 -6.25 16.17 15.72
CA PRO A 127 -6.91 17.38 15.22
C PRO A 127 -6.96 17.48 13.68
N GLU A 128 -5.96 16.93 12.98
CA GLU A 128 -5.87 16.88 11.52
C GLU A 128 -6.27 15.51 10.96
N GLY A 129 -6.85 14.66 11.79
CA GLY A 129 -7.27 13.31 11.41
C GLY A 129 -8.56 13.31 10.60
N ASP A 130 -8.68 12.35 9.69
CA ASP A 130 -9.85 12.20 8.80
C ASP A 130 -11.01 11.39 9.41
N GLY A 131 -10.86 10.92 10.65
CA GLY A 131 -11.86 10.14 11.37
C GLY A 131 -11.74 8.62 11.18
N LEU A 132 -10.81 8.14 10.37
CA LEU A 132 -10.51 6.71 10.23
C LEU A 132 -9.67 6.19 11.42
N TRP A 133 -9.70 4.88 11.66
CA TRP A 133 -9.22 4.30 12.91
C TRP A 133 -7.83 3.64 12.84
N GLY A 134 -7.11 3.82 11.76
CA GLY A 134 -5.80 3.20 11.57
C GLY A 134 -4.68 3.81 12.39
N GLU A 135 -4.83 5.05 12.87
CA GLU A 135 -3.79 5.86 13.53
C GLU A 135 -2.53 6.00 12.67
N ASN A 136 -2.63 5.73 11.39
CA ASN A 136 -1.50 5.75 10.46
C ASN A 136 -1.42 7.08 9.70
N HIS A 137 -0.20 7.41 9.33
CA HIS A 137 0.10 8.49 8.39
C HIS A 137 0.32 7.88 7.01
N ALA A 138 -0.30 8.44 5.99
CA ALA A 138 -0.29 7.86 4.64
C ALA A 138 -0.17 8.91 3.55
N LEU A 139 0.34 8.50 2.41
CA LEU A 139 0.24 9.21 1.13
C LEU A 139 -0.10 8.22 0.02
N TYR A 140 -0.74 8.71 -1.03
CA TYR A 140 -1.25 7.88 -2.11
C TYR A 140 -0.74 8.36 -3.46
N ILE A 141 -0.27 7.42 -4.25
CA ILE A 141 0.25 7.61 -5.60
C ILE A 141 -0.38 6.61 -6.56
N SER A 142 -0.23 6.87 -7.86
CA SER A 142 -0.59 5.88 -8.89
C SER A 142 0.65 5.37 -9.62
N ASP A 143 0.64 4.09 -9.98
CA ASP A 143 1.60 3.58 -10.97
C ASP A 143 1.21 4.05 -12.39
N PRO A 144 2.05 3.85 -13.42
CA PRO A 144 1.76 4.26 -14.79
C PRO A 144 0.49 3.64 -15.41
N SER A 145 -0.05 2.60 -14.79
CA SER A 145 -1.30 1.93 -15.21
C SER A 145 -2.52 2.37 -14.40
N GLY A 146 -2.36 3.33 -13.47
CA GLY A 146 -3.42 3.82 -12.59
C GLY A 146 -3.70 2.91 -11.38
N ASN A 147 -2.86 1.93 -11.08
CA ASN A 147 -3.00 1.17 -9.84
C ASN A 147 -2.63 2.07 -8.66
N CYS A 148 -3.52 2.15 -7.68
CA CYS A 148 -3.31 2.98 -6.51
C CYS A 148 -2.40 2.29 -5.49
N ILE A 149 -1.42 3.04 -4.98
CA ILE A 149 -0.44 2.60 -3.99
C ILE A 149 -0.50 3.55 -2.81
N GLU A 150 -0.70 3.01 -1.61
CA GLU A 150 -0.54 3.71 -0.36
C GLU A 150 0.89 3.49 0.17
N ILE A 151 1.54 4.54 0.64
CA ILE A 151 2.77 4.45 1.43
C ILE A 151 2.46 4.98 2.81
N PHE A 152 2.65 4.16 3.84
CA PHE A 152 2.19 4.51 5.19
C PHE A 152 3.18 4.09 6.29
N CYS A 153 3.02 4.69 7.46
CA CYS A 153 3.64 4.27 8.71
C CYS A 153 2.62 4.28 9.85
N ASP A 154 2.97 3.64 10.96
CA ASP A 154 2.24 3.71 12.23
C ASP A 154 0.84 3.09 12.25
N MET A 155 0.63 1.96 11.55
CA MET A 155 -0.63 1.23 11.70
C MET A 155 -0.81 0.72 13.13
N ALA A 156 -1.91 1.12 13.77
CA ALA A 156 -2.19 0.79 15.15
C ALA A 156 -2.39 -0.73 15.36
N PRO A 157 -1.65 -1.36 16.29
CA PRO A 157 -2.00 -2.69 16.74
C PRO A 157 -3.29 -2.66 17.55
N MET A 158 -4.15 -3.62 17.29
CA MET A 158 -5.45 -3.76 17.96
C MET A 158 -5.39 -4.86 19.00
N ASP A 159 -6.05 -4.64 20.14
CA ASP A 159 -6.34 -5.71 21.08
C ASP A 159 -7.36 -6.68 20.45
N PRO A 160 -7.01 -7.98 20.32
CA PRO A 160 -7.84 -8.93 19.56
C PRO A 160 -9.17 -9.29 20.27
N TYR A 161 -9.30 -8.99 21.54
CA TYR A 161 -10.49 -9.34 22.32
C TYR A 161 -11.46 -8.17 22.46
N THR A 162 -10.93 -6.96 22.56
CA THR A 162 -11.72 -5.74 22.81
C THR A 162 -11.92 -4.87 21.57
N ASN A 163 -11.20 -5.15 20.50
CA ASN A 163 -11.15 -4.33 19.28
C ASN A 163 -10.80 -2.85 19.56
N ARG A 164 -9.90 -2.63 20.51
CA ARG A 164 -9.38 -1.30 20.87
C ARG A 164 -7.96 -1.14 20.43
N VAL A 165 -7.58 0.07 20.10
CA VAL A 165 -6.17 0.41 19.86
C VAL A 165 -5.37 0.17 21.14
N ASN A 166 -4.19 -0.44 20.99
CA ASN A 166 -3.28 -0.67 22.12
C ASN A 166 -2.83 0.67 22.70
N GLU A 167 -3.23 0.95 23.94
CA GLU A 167 -2.98 2.24 24.59
C GLU A 167 -1.49 2.54 24.76
N LYS A 168 -0.70 1.53 25.16
CA LYS A 168 0.75 1.73 25.32
C LYS A 168 1.40 2.12 24.00
N TRP A 169 1.09 1.40 22.92
CA TRP A 169 1.60 1.73 21.59
C TRP A 169 1.19 3.15 21.16
N PHE A 170 -0.05 3.52 21.39
CA PHE A 170 -0.57 4.85 21.06
C PHE A 170 0.21 5.96 21.78
N ARG A 171 0.43 5.80 23.09
CA ARG A 171 1.19 6.76 23.90
C ARG A 171 2.67 6.83 23.49
N ASP A 172 3.29 5.67 23.24
CA ASP A 172 4.68 5.59 22.78
C ASP A 172 4.84 6.26 21.40
N ARG A 173 3.87 6.11 20.50
CA ARG A 173 3.88 6.74 19.18
C ARG A 173 3.82 8.27 19.29
N LEU A 174 2.90 8.81 20.07
CA LEU A 174 2.81 10.26 20.32
C LEU A 174 4.13 10.81 20.85
N SER A 175 4.72 10.15 21.85
CA SER A 175 6.02 10.57 22.41
C SER A 175 7.14 10.54 21.37
N ARG A 176 7.18 9.52 20.52
CA ARG A 176 8.17 9.37 19.44
C ARG A 176 8.03 10.48 18.40
N ASP A 177 6.81 10.87 18.09
CA ASP A 177 6.52 11.90 17.10
C ASP A 177 6.68 13.33 17.64
N GLY A 178 7.01 13.46 18.94
CA GLY A 178 7.22 14.74 19.61
C GLY A 178 5.95 15.36 20.16
N ASP A 179 4.82 14.62 20.12
CA ASP A 179 3.57 15.03 20.73
C ASP A 179 3.55 14.68 22.23
N ASN A 180 2.74 15.42 22.99
CA ASN A 180 2.50 15.05 24.38
C ASN A 180 1.60 13.81 24.44
N PRO A 181 2.04 12.71 25.11
CA PRO A 181 1.26 11.48 25.19
C PRO A 181 -0.13 11.63 25.81
N THR A 182 -0.42 12.72 26.49
CA THR A 182 -1.70 12.98 27.17
C THR A 182 -2.63 13.93 26.41
N ASP A 183 -2.19 14.48 25.28
CA ASP A 183 -2.99 15.45 24.52
C ASP A 183 -4.16 14.80 23.77
N TYR A 184 -4.04 13.51 23.45
CA TYR A 184 -5.06 12.76 22.75
C TYR A 184 -5.44 11.50 23.53
N ASP A 185 -6.71 11.13 23.51
CA ASP A 185 -7.16 9.84 24.01
C ASP A 185 -7.01 8.76 22.93
N PRO A 186 -6.57 7.53 23.30
CA PRO A 186 -6.55 6.43 22.34
C PRO A 186 -7.98 6.12 21.88
N PRO A 187 -8.18 5.77 20.61
CA PRO A 187 -9.48 5.35 20.11
C PRO A 187 -10.07 4.21 20.91
N GLN A 188 -11.35 4.31 21.27
CA GLN A 188 -12.01 3.34 22.16
C GLN A 188 -12.40 2.05 21.44
N ALA A 189 -13.02 2.16 20.28
CA ALA A 189 -13.42 1.05 19.41
C ALA A 189 -13.76 1.57 18.02
N GLY A 190 -13.48 0.79 16.98
CA GLY A 190 -13.90 1.08 15.62
C GLY A 190 -15.39 0.83 15.40
N LYS A 191 -15.90 1.27 14.25
CA LYS A 191 -17.24 0.90 13.77
C LYS A 191 -17.16 -0.50 13.18
N VAL A 192 -18.05 -1.40 13.62
CA VAL A 192 -18.05 -2.82 13.22
C VAL A 192 -19.41 -3.30 12.69
N ASP A 193 -20.39 -2.41 12.54
CA ASP A 193 -21.77 -2.61 12.07
C ASP A 193 -22.09 -1.91 10.74
#